data_092f06ce8eee76905dc6052c10ace042
#
_entry.id   092f06ce8eee76905dc6052c10ace042
#
_cell.length_a   1.000
_cell.length_b   1.000
_cell.length_c   1.000
_cell.angle_alpha   90.00
_cell.angle_beta   90.00
_cell.angle_gamma   90.00
#
_symmetry.space_group_name_H-M   'P 1'
#
loop_
_entity.id
_entity.type
_entity.pdbx_description
1 polymer ?
#
loop_
_entity_poly.entity_id
_entity_poly.type
_entity_poly.pdbx_seq_one_letter_code
_entity_poly.pdbx_strand_id
1 'polypeptide(L)'
;MTEETTFTRIRDYMVGPARFMNLLSVFELGIVDALRAETGLTASQLAVTSGATADAVEQLLLLPVKDGFLAYDEATGGYSLDELGRVDQADLQRLLSLMDMIKVVMLRQVFYLTDSVRERTVVGLKSLYGFDGNLYGAVAEHKDLRDSWATLMNNVTAHIDPWFFANIDVPAGSRVLDVAGNTGLGAILTHQLKNSPGLRVTTFDLPEKQQECLENFRTHGVAEHCSFIGGDVFESVPSGHDIVLIKHFLDMFDREQVLRILTGVSQALEVGGQVNILVPVYPEETRGATNVDIDFFPAFFLGCTMGQGGPQKMSTYQGWLEQCGFTVTRTLTQEPATMAPGTFVVHGILSATKTS
;
A
#
# COMPACT_ATOMS: atom_id res chain seq x y z
N MET A 1 -21.77 -23.24 -16.09
CA MET A 1 -20.40 -23.00 -16.58
C MET A 1 -19.96 -24.24 -17.32
N THR A 2 -19.47 -24.11 -18.53
CA THR A 2 -18.98 -25.26 -19.31
C THR A 2 -17.62 -25.74 -18.76
N GLU A 3 -17.28 -27.01 -18.98
CA GLU A 3 -15.99 -27.60 -18.55
C GLU A 3 -14.80 -26.80 -19.10
N GLU A 4 -14.87 -26.34 -20.36
CA GLU A 4 -13.91 -25.48 -21.00
C GLU A 4 -13.64 -24.17 -20.22
N THR A 5 -14.66 -23.55 -19.65
CA THR A 5 -14.53 -22.32 -18.84
C THR A 5 -13.76 -22.57 -17.56
N THR A 6 -13.91 -23.73 -16.93
CA THR A 6 -13.18 -24.10 -15.71
C THR A 6 -11.69 -24.28 -15.99
N PHE A 7 -11.33 -25.02 -17.04
CA PHE A 7 -9.93 -25.22 -17.43
C PHE A 7 -9.24 -23.91 -17.87
N THR A 8 -9.94 -23.05 -18.57
CA THR A 8 -9.42 -21.72 -18.94
C THR A 8 -9.08 -20.90 -17.69
N ARG A 9 -9.96 -20.87 -16.70
CA ARG A 9 -9.71 -20.16 -15.43
C ARG A 9 -8.55 -20.77 -14.65
N ILE A 10 -8.46 -22.10 -14.54
CA ILE A 10 -7.32 -22.78 -13.90
C ILE A 10 -6.02 -22.42 -14.61
N ARG A 11 -6.01 -22.37 -15.94
CA ARG A 11 -4.85 -21.97 -16.74
C ARG A 11 -4.37 -20.56 -16.37
N ASP A 12 -5.28 -19.61 -16.14
CA ASP A 12 -4.92 -18.24 -15.75
C ASP A 12 -4.14 -18.22 -14.42
N TYR A 13 -4.57 -19.03 -13.44
CA TYR A 13 -3.81 -19.23 -12.21
C TYR A 13 -2.42 -19.83 -12.44
N MET A 14 -2.31 -20.81 -13.35
CA MET A 14 -1.03 -21.49 -13.63
C MET A 14 -0.02 -20.57 -14.32
N VAL A 15 -0.45 -19.70 -15.22
CA VAL A 15 0.44 -18.81 -15.98
C VAL A 15 0.69 -17.47 -15.28
N GLY A 16 -0.14 -17.11 -14.30
CA GLY A 16 -0.08 -15.84 -13.58
C GLY A 16 1.31 -15.49 -13.07
N PRO A 17 1.97 -16.34 -12.28
CA PRO A 17 3.31 -16.06 -11.74
C PRO A 17 4.37 -15.84 -12.84
N ALA A 18 4.33 -16.63 -13.91
CA ALA A 18 5.27 -16.49 -15.01
C ALA A 18 5.04 -15.19 -15.79
N ARG A 19 3.78 -14.81 -16.04
CA ARG A 19 3.42 -13.55 -16.70
C ARG A 19 3.86 -12.35 -15.86
N PHE A 20 3.62 -12.39 -14.57
CA PHE A 20 4.03 -11.35 -13.63
C PHE A 20 5.55 -11.14 -13.65
N MET A 21 6.32 -12.22 -13.48
CA MET A 21 7.78 -12.16 -13.49
C MET A 21 8.36 -11.75 -14.84
N ASN A 22 7.75 -12.18 -15.95
CA ASN A 22 8.15 -11.75 -17.28
C ASN A 22 8.03 -10.24 -17.45
N LEU A 23 6.84 -9.67 -17.14
CA LEU A 23 6.60 -8.23 -17.25
C LEU A 23 7.52 -7.43 -16.33
N LEU A 24 7.67 -7.84 -15.08
CA LEU A 24 8.55 -7.17 -14.10
C LEU A 24 10.00 -7.16 -14.59
N SER A 25 10.47 -8.29 -15.19
CA SER A 25 11.84 -8.37 -15.72
C SER A 25 12.10 -7.36 -16.85
N VAL A 26 11.10 -7.03 -17.66
CA VAL A 26 11.24 -6.01 -18.72
C VAL A 26 11.54 -4.63 -18.11
N PHE A 27 10.95 -4.32 -16.95
CA PHE A 27 11.25 -3.09 -16.21
C PHE A 27 12.62 -3.16 -15.52
N GLU A 28 12.90 -4.25 -14.79
CA GLU A 28 14.15 -4.41 -14.03
C GLU A 28 15.40 -4.42 -14.92
N LEU A 29 15.26 -4.86 -16.14
CA LEU A 29 16.33 -4.84 -17.16
C LEU A 29 16.48 -3.47 -17.85
N GLY A 30 15.69 -2.45 -17.48
CA GLY A 30 15.74 -1.13 -18.07
C GLY A 30 15.23 -1.05 -19.51
N ILE A 31 14.56 -2.08 -20.02
CA ILE A 31 14.09 -2.13 -21.41
C ILE A 31 13.02 -1.06 -21.66
N VAL A 32 12.10 -0.85 -20.73
CA VAL A 32 11.06 0.18 -20.84
C VAL A 32 11.68 1.57 -20.90
N ASP A 33 12.69 1.84 -20.08
CA ASP A 33 13.39 3.14 -20.06
C ASP A 33 14.17 3.36 -21.37
N ALA A 34 14.84 2.32 -21.89
CA ALA A 34 15.51 2.37 -23.18
C ALA A 34 14.55 2.69 -24.33
N LEU A 35 13.39 1.99 -24.37
CA LEU A 35 12.37 2.22 -25.40
C LEU A 35 11.63 3.56 -25.24
N ARG A 36 11.61 4.13 -24.04
CA ARG A 36 11.09 5.48 -23.81
C ARG A 36 12.05 6.55 -24.30
N ALA A 37 13.35 6.31 -24.18
CA ALA A 37 14.39 7.20 -24.68
C ALA A 37 14.54 7.14 -26.19
N GLU A 38 14.45 5.94 -26.78
CA GLU A 38 14.60 5.73 -28.21
C GLU A 38 13.66 4.61 -28.68
N THR A 39 12.81 4.91 -29.64
CA THR A 39 11.86 3.95 -30.23
C THR A 39 12.51 3.13 -31.36
N GLY A 40 12.02 1.92 -31.59
CA GLY A 40 12.47 1.06 -32.70
C GLY A 40 13.79 0.34 -32.42
N LEU A 41 14.18 0.19 -31.17
CA LEU A 41 15.39 -0.57 -30.80
C LEU A 41 15.21 -2.06 -31.06
N THR A 42 16.23 -2.66 -31.69
CA THR A 42 16.28 -4.11 -31.92
C THR A 42 16.63 -4.88 -30.64
N ALA A 43 16.35 -6.20 -30.60
CA ALA A 43 16.74 -7.05 -29.48
C ALA A 43 18.25 -6.99 -29.19
N SER A 44 19.09 -6.88 -30.22
CA SER A 44 20.55 -6.73 -30.04
C SER A 44 20.92 -5.43 -29.37
N GLN A 45 20.26 -4.32 -29.67
CA GLN A 45 20.49 -3.03 -29.00
C GLN A 45 20.00 -3.05 -27.55
N LEU A 46 18.80 -3.60 -27.30
CA LEU A 46 18.25 -3.78 -25.97
C LEU A 46 19.10 -4.73 -25.10
N ALA A 47 19.70 -5.75 -25.72
CA ALA A 47 20.61 -6.67 -25.03
C ALA A 47 21.86 -5.96 -24.48
N VAL A 48 22.37 -4.95 -25.18
CA VAL A 48 23.50 -4.13 -24.68
C VAL A 48 23.09 -3.34 -23.44
N THR A 49 21.92 -2.75 -23.46
CA THR A 49 21.39 -1.96 -22.31
C THR A 49 21.11 -2.83 -21.10
N SER A 50 20.51 -4.02 -21.31
CA SER A 50 20.09 -4.92 -20.24
C SER A 50 21.21 -5.84 -19.72
N GLY A 51 22.35 -5.92 -20.41
CA GLY A 51 23.41 -6.87 -20.11
C GLY A 51 23.02 -8.34 -20.40
N ALA A 52 21.98 -8.56 -21.21
CA ALA A 52 21.47 -9.86 -21.60
C ALA A 52 21.99 -10.28 -22.99
N THR A 53 21.55 -11.44 -23.50
CA THR A 53 21.75 -11.84 -24.90
C THR A 53 20.56 -11.42 -25.75
N ALA A 54 20.76 -11.20 -27.07
CA ALA A 54 19.68 -10.83 -27.97
C ALA A 54 18.55 -11.89 -27.96
N ASP A 55 18.91 -13.18 -28.03
CA ASP A 55 17.94 -14.28 -27.99
C ASP A 55 17.10 -14.28 -26.73
N ALA A 56 17.72 -13.97 -25.56
CA ALA A 56 17.00 -13.87 -24.28
C ALA A 56 16.02 -12.67 -24.27
N VAL A 57 16.45 -11.54 -24.83
CA VAL A 57 15.58 -10.35 -24.98
C VAL A 57 14.42 -10.65 -25.92
N GLU A 58 14.65 -11.26 -27.07
CA GLU A 58 13.58 -11.65 -27.99
C GLU A 58 12.55 -12.55 -27.32
N GLN A 59 13.00 -13.59 -26.60
CA GLN A 59 12.09 -14.49 -25.88
C GLN A 59 11.32 -13.76 -24.77
N LEU A 60 12.00 -12.89 -24.01
CA LEU A 60 11.37 -12.10 -22.94
C LEU A 60 10.26 -11.20 -23.49
N LEU A 61 10.48 -10.58 -24.65
CA LEU A 61 9.57 -9.60 -25.23
C LEU A 61 8.38 -10.22 -26.00
N LEU A 62 8.37 -11.52 -26.27
CA LEU A 62 7.24 -12.19 -26.92
C LEU A 62 5.92 -11.95 -26.19
N LEU A 63 5.93 -12.06 -24.86
CA LEU A 63 4.71 -11.90 -24.07
C LEU A 63 4.24 -10.45 -23.96
N PRO A 64 5.08 -9.45 -23.65
CA PRO A 64 4.69 -8.04 -23.67
C PRO A 64 4.18 -7.55 -25.02
N VAL A 65 4.74 -8.03 -26.13
CA VAL A 65 4.24 -7.74 -27.49
C VAL A 65 2.87 -8.37 -27.69
N LYS A 66 2.72 -9.66 -27.38
CA LYS A 66 1.43 -10.37 -27.48
C LYS A 66 0.33 -9.70 -26.66
N ASP A 67 0.66 -9.17 -25.48
CA ASP A 67 -0.30 -8.54 -24.58
C ASP A 67 -0.54 -7.04 -24.89
N GLY A 68 0.12 -6.48 -25.94
CA GLY A 68 -0.08 -5.11 -26.41
C GLY A 68 0.66 -4.04 -25.58
N PHE A 69 1.52 -4.44 -24.66
CA PHE A 69 2.35 -3.49 -23.89
C PHE A 69 3.45 -2.87 -24.75
N LEU A 70 3.99 -3.67 -25.67
CA LEU A 70 5.00 -3.29 -26.64
C LEU A 70 4.51 -3.60 -28.06
N ALA A 71 4.99 -2.82 -29.03
CA ALA A 71 4.85 -3.11 -30.46
C ALA A 71 6.16 -3.65 -31.00
N TYR A 72 6.06 -4.53 -32.03
CA TYR A 72 7.17 -5.06 -32.79
C TYR A 72 6.96 -4.81 -34.30
N ASP A 73 7.95 -4.25 -34.95
CA ASP A 73 7.96 -4.01 -36.39
C ASP A 73 8.77 -5.11 -37.10
N GLU A 74 8.07 -6.00 -37.82
CA GLU A 74 8.71 -7.10 -38.56
C GLU A 74 9.66 -6.61 -39.65
N ALA A 75 9.45 -5.42 -40.23
CA ALA A 75 10.28 -4.91 -41.32
C ALA A 75 11.66 -4.44 -40.83
N THR A 76 11.73 -3.88 -39.62
CA THR A 76 12.95 -3.36 -39.04
C THR A 76 13.53 -4.24 -37.93
N GLY A 77 12.74 -5.17 -37.39
CA GLY A 77 13.08 -5.93 -36.18
C GLY A 77 13.11 -5.09 -34.91
N GLY A 78 12.49 -3.92 -34.96
CA GLY A 78 12.49 -2.93 -33.84
C GLY A 78 11.31 -3.07 -32.91
N TYR A 79 11.55 -2.83 -31.61
CA TYR A 79 10.55 -2.75 -30.57
C TYR A 79 10.26 -1.29 -30.22
N SER A 80 9.03 -1.01 -29.81
CA SER A 80 8.59 0.28 -29.29
C SER A 80 7.56 0.11 -28.21
N LEU A 81 7.35 1.16 -27.38
CA LEU A 81 6.27 1.17 -26.39
C LEU A 81 4.93 1.30 -27.13
N ASP A 82 3.93 0.52 -26.73
CA ASP A 82 2.53 0.71 -27.13
C ASP A 82 1.70 1.17 -25.91
N GLU A 83 0.94 0.31 -25.24
CA GLU A 83 0.13 0.72 -24.10
C GLU A 83 0.97 1.29 -22.95
N LEU A 84 2.16 0.73 -22.69
CA LEU A 84 3.08 1.26 -21.67
C LEU A 84 3.56 2.69 -21.99
N GLY A 85 3.57 3.10 -23.23
CA GLY A 85 3.91 4.46 -23.64
C GLY A 85 2.85 5.50 -23.26
N ARG A 86 1.62 5.06 -22.97
CA ARG A 86 0.47 5.91 -22.60
C ARG A 86 0.33 6.10 -21.08
N VAL A 87 1.05 5.29 -20.29
CA VAL A 87 1.06 5.40 -18.83
C VAL A 87 1.97 6.55 -18.40
N ASP A 88 1.48 7.48 -17.60
CA ASP A 88 2.31 8.54 -17.09
C ASP A 88 3.37 8.02 -16.09
N GLN A 89 4.41 8.82 -15.86
CA GLN A 89 5.57 8.40 -15.08
C GLN A 89 5.23 8.16 -13.60
N ALA A 90 4.31 8.94 -13.02
CA ALA A 90 3.92 8.81 -11.61
C ALA A 90 3.11 7.52 -11.40
N ASP A 91 2.16 7.24 -12.28
CA ASP A 91 1.39 5.98 -12.24
C ASP A 91 2.30 4.76 -12.47
N LEU A 92 3.27 4.88 -13.38
CA LEU A 92 4.23 3.80 -13.62
C LEU A 92 5.08 3.52 -12.38
N GLN A 93 5.61 4.55 -11.72
CA GLN A 93 6.40 4.38 -10.49
C GLN A 93 5.57 3.75 -9.37
N ARG A 94 4.29 4.14 -9.24
CA ARG A 94 3.36 3.53 -8.28
C ARG A 94 3.15 2.04 -8.57
N LEU A 95 2.90 1.68 -9.83
CA LEU A 95 2.75 0.27 -10.24
C LEU A 95 4.02 -0.54 -9.99
N LEU A 96 5.19 0.02 -10.30
CA LEU A 96 6.47 -0.65 -10.07
C LEU A 96 6.75 -0.88 -8.59
N SER A 97 6.44 0.08 -7.71
CA SER A 97 6.60 -0.12 -6.27
C SER A 97 5.72 -1.26 -5.74
N LEU A 98 4.53 -1.41 -6.31
CA LEU A 98 3.63 -2.50 -5.98
C LEU A 98 4.13 -3.84 -6.51
N MET A 99 4.62 -3.88 -7.76
CA MET A 99 5.22 -5.10 -8.33
C MET A 99 6.47 -5.53 -7.55
N ASP A 100 7.30 -4.58 -7.11
CA ASP A 100 8.46 -4.86 -6.27
C ASP A 100 8.01 -5.47 -4.92
N MET A 101 7.04 -4.90 -4.25
CA MET A 101 6.48 -5.45 -3.02
C MET A 101 5.90 -6.86 -3.23
N ILE A 102 5.16 -7.08 -4.32
CA ILE A 102 4.66 -8.42 -4.65
C ILE A 102 5.82 -9.39 -4.80
N LYS A 103 6.89 -9.04 -5.51
CA LYS A 103 8.07 -9.90 -5.71
C LYS A 103 8.83 -10.15 -4.41
N VAL A 104 9.22 -9.07 -3.72
CA VAL A 104 10.18 -9.12 -2.59
C VAL A 104 9.51 -9.57 -1.31
N VAL A 105 8.28 -9.10 -1.07
CA VAL A 105 7.55 -9.38 0.17
C VAL A 105 6.60 -10.55 -0.02
N MET A 106 5.60 -10.42 -0.90
CA MET A 106 4.50 -11.38 -0.98
C MET A 106 4.91 -12.73 -1.54
N LEU A 107 5.48 -12.79 -2.76
CA LEU A 107 5.73 -14.07 -3.45
C LEU A 107 6.69 -14.96 -2.68
N ARG A 108 7.66 -14.40 -1.99
CA ARG A 108 8.58 -15.14 -1.13
C ARG A 108 7.86 -15.86 0.01
N GLN A 109 6.81 -15.26 0.56
CA GLN A 109 6.04 -15.83 1.67
C GLN A 109 4.97 -16.79 1.15
N VAL A 110 4.21 -16.42 0.13
CA VAL A 110 3.13 -17.27 -0.40
C VAL A 110 3.65 -18.51 -1.12
N PHE A 111 4.91 -18.56 -1.50
CA PHE A 111 5.54 -19.80 -1.96
C PHE A 111 5.40 -20.92 -0.92
N TYR A 112 5.47 -20.59 0.37
CA TYR A 112 5.33 -21.50 1.51
C TYR A 112 3.91 -21.54 2.09
N LEU A 113 2.89 -21.01 1.38
CA LEU A 113 1.55 -20.82 1.92
C LEU A 113 0.95 -22.11 2.49
N THR A 114 1.11 -23.24 1.81
CA THR A 114 0.59 -24.52 2.26
C THR A 114 1.20 -24.96 3.60
N ASP A 115 2.52 -24.79 3.74
CA ASP A 115 3.21 -25.17 4.98
C ASP A 115 2.90 -24.17 6.09
N SER A 116 2.83 -22.88 5.77
CA SER A 116 2.40 -21.85 6.72
C SER A 116 1.01 -22.14 7.32
N VAL A 117 0.05 -22.53 6.48
CA VAL A 117 -1.31 -22.91 6.95
C VAL A 117 -1.28 -24.16 7.84
N ARG A 118 -0.46 -25.17 7.49
CA ARG A 118 -0.36 -26.41 8.28
C ARG A 118 0.31 -26.17 9.63
N GLU A 119 1.41 -25.40 9.63
CA GLU A 119 2.23 -25.15 10.82
C GLU A 119 1.73 -23.97 11.66
N ARG A 120 0.77 -23.18 11.14
CA ARG A 120 0.20 -21.99 11.79
C ARG A 120 1.26 -20.93 12.12
N THR A 121 2.25 -20.78 11.23
CA THR A 121 3.32 -19.78 11.31
C THR A 121 3.71 -19.33 9.92
N VAL A 122 4.42 -18.19 9.79
CA VAL A 122 4.91 -17.71 8.49
C VAL A 122 6.20 -18.44 8.12
N VAL A 123 6.05 -19.62 7.52
CA VAL A 123 7.19 -20.50 7.18
C VAL A 123 8.18 -19.82 6.23
N GLY A 124 7.71 -18.96 5.32
CA GLY A 124 8.58 -18.22 4.41
C GLY A 124 9.58 -17.31 5.13
N LEU A 125 9.14 -16.56 6.15
CA LEU A 125 10.03 -15.70 6.95
C LEU A 125 11.06 -16.53 7.72
N LYS A 126 10.64 -17.64 8.30
CA LYS A 126 11.55 -18.54 9.02
C LYS A 126 12.57 -19.17 8.08
N SER A 127 12.15 -19.65 6.91
CA SER A 127 13.01 -20.33 5.96
C SER A 127 14.01 -19.42 5.25
N LEU A 128 13.59 -18.20 4.90
CA LEU A 128 14.41 -17.27 4.10
C LEU A 128 15.24 -16.31 4.96
N TYR A 129 14.72 -15.94 6.14
CA TYR A 129 15.31 -14.91 6.98
C TYR A 129 15.69 -15.40 8.39
N GLY A 130 15.32 -16.62 8.76
CA GLY A 130 15.49 -17.11 10.13
C GLY A 130 14.60 -16.39 11.15
N PHE A 131 13.57 -15.66 10.69
CA PHE A 131 12.73 -14.83 11.52
C PHE A 131 11.47 -15.61 11.94
N ASP A 132 11.22 -15.68 13.25
CA ASP A 132 10.04 -16.33 13.82
C ASP A 132 9.03 -15.24 14.25
N GLY A 133 8.06 -14.97 13.41
CA GLY A 133 7.07 -13.93 13.62
C GLY A 133 6.27 -13.64 12.34
N ASN A 134 5.70 -12.45 12.28
CA ASN A 134 4.96 -11.97 11.11
C ASN A 134 5.77 -10.94 10.29
N LEU A 135 5.22 -10.56 9.14
CA LEU A 135 5.85 -9.60 8.22
C LEU A 135 6.26 -8.29 8.88
N TYR A 136 5.41 -7.73 9.75
CA TYR A 136 5.65 -6.40 10.31
C TYR A 136 6.87 -6.38 11.25
N GLY A 137 7.10 -7.47 12.01
CA GLY A 137 8.33 -7.66 12.74
C GLY A 137 9.54 -7.84 11.82
N ALA A 138 9.40 -8.67 10.76
CA ALA A 138 10.49 -8.91 9.82
C ALA A 138 10.91 -7.65 9.06
N VAL A 139 9.98 -6.77 8.70
CA VAL A 139 10.25 -5.47 8.05
C VAL A 139 11.14 -4.57 8.93
N ALA A 140 11.00 -4.62 10.25
CA ALA A 140 11.87 -3.86 11.15
C ALA A 140 13.32 -4.35 11.11
N GLU A 141 13.56 -5.66 10.92
CA GLU A 141 14.88 -6.27 11.00
C GLU A 141 15.60 -6.42 9.65
N HIS A 142 14.84 -6.68 8.55
CA HIS A 142 15.42 -7.03 7.24
C HIS A 142 15.30 -5.88 6.25
N LYS A 143 16.46 -5.39 5.79
CA LYS A 143 16.56 -4.18 4.95
C LYS A 143 15.79 -4.29 3.63
N ASP A 144 15.85 -5.41 2.93
CA ASP A 144 15.18 -5.60 1.64
C ASP A 144 13.65 -5.55 1.78
N LEU A 145 13.10 -6.18 2.83
CA LEU A 145 11.68 -6.11 3.15
C LEU A 145 11.27 -4.69 3.53
N ARG A 146 12.08 -4.02 4.37
CA ARG A 146 11.83 -2.65 4.82
C ARG A 146 11.84 -1.65 3.68
N ASP A 147 12.83 -1.71 2.79
CA ASP A 147 12.97 -0.76 1.68
C ASP A 147 11.80 -0.90 0.69
N SER A 148 11.46 -2.14 0.33
CA SER A 148 10.32 -2.43 -0.56
C SER A 148 8.99 -1.96 0.06
N TRP A 149 8.76 -2.29 1.34
CA TRP A 149 7.56 -1.88 2.06
C TRP A 149 7.44 -0.36 2.21
N ALA A 150 8.53 0.32 2.58
CA ALA A 150 8.54 1.77 2.72
C ALA A 150 8.28 2.48 1.39
N THR A 151 8.87 2.00 0.29
CA THR A 151 8.64 2.53 -1.05
C THR A 151 7.17 2.41 -1.45
N LEU A 152 6.56 1.25 -1.23
CA LEU A 152 5.13 1.05 -1.47
C LEU A 152 4.28 2.02 -0.64
N MET A 153 4.51 2.08 0.68
CA MET A 153 3.69 2.90 1.57
C MET A 153 3.79 4.39 1.27
N ASN A 154 4.98 4.88 0.88
CA ASN A 154 5.13 6.26 0.43
C ASN A 154 4.33 6.55 -0.84
N ASN A 155 4.34 5.64 -1.82
CA ASN A 155 3.55 5.79 -3.05
C ASN A 155 2.04 5.70 -2.78
N VAL A 156 1.61 4.78 -1.90
CA VAL A 156 0.21 4.67 -1.48
C VAL A 156 -0.25 5.96 -0.79
N THR A 157 0.52 6.47 0.18
CA THR A 157 0.22 7.71 0.89
C THR A 157 0.11 8.89 -0.08
N ALA A 158 1.11 9.07 -0.95
CA ALA A 158 1.11 10.17 -1.92
C ALA A 158 -0.12 10.13 -2.87
N HIS A 159 -0.58 8.94 -3.21
CA HIS A 159 -1.69 8.75 -4.13
C HIS A 159 -3.07 8.86 -3.46
N ILE A 160 -3.24 8.29 -2.26
CA ILE A 160 -4.54 8.18 -1.59
C ILE A 160 -4.83 9.35 -0.65
N ASP A 161 -3.83 9.92 -0.01
CA ASP A 161 -4.03 11.02 0.94
C ASP A 161 -4.73 12.24 0.33
N PRO A 162 -4.51 12.65 -0.93
CA PRO A 162 -5.29 13.74 -1.53
C PRO A 162 -6.79 13.47 -1.52
N TRP A 163 -7.22 12.25 -1.85
CA TRP A 163 -8.63 11.86 -1.77
C TRP A 163 -9.13 11.84 -0.31
N PHE A 164 -8.33 11.32 0.62
CA PHE A 164 -8.66 11.33 2.03
C PHE A 164 -8.88 12.76 2.54
N PHE A 165 -7.92 13.65 2.30
CA PHE A 165 -8.01 15.04 2.76
C PHE A 165 -9.11 15.85 2.06
N ALA A 166 -9.47 15.53 0.82
CA ALA A 166 -10.63 16.12 0.16
C ALA A 166 -11.96 15.75 0.84
N ASN A 167 -11.98 14.67 1.60
CA ASN A 167 -13.19 14.09 2.18
C ASN A 167 -13.29 14.16 3.71
N ILE A 168 -12.35 14.77 4.40
CA ILE A 168 -12.42 15.04 5.84
C ILE A 168 -12.39 16.54 6.13
N ASP A 169 -12.91 16.95 7.27
CA ASP A 169 -12.84 18.32 7.73
C ASP A 169 -11.69 18.51 8.72
N VAL A 170 -10.86 19.53 8.48
CA VAL A 170 -9.81 19.99 9.39
C VAL A 170 -9.95 21.49 9.59
N PRO A 171 -10.67 21.94 10.61
CA PRO A 171 -10.90 23.36 10.87
C PRO A 171 -9.61 24.16 11.09
N ALA A 172 -9.67 25.47 10.86
CA ALA A 172 -8.56 26.36 11.15
C ALA A 172 -8.19 26.31 12.65
N GLY A 173 -6.89 26.36 12.94
CA GLY A 173 -6.37 26.30 14.31
C GLY A 173 -6.34 24.89 14.93
N SER A 174 -6.78 23.87 14.22
CA SER A 174 -6.76 22.49 14.72
C SER A 174 -5.36 21.99 15.06
N ARG A 175 -5.29 21.23 16.15
CA ARG A 175 -4.12 20.43 16.52
C ARG A 175 -4.39 18.99 16.10
N VAL A 176 -3.64 18.51 15.13
CA VAL A 176 -3.84 17.21 14.51
C VAL A 176 -2.74 16.25 14.97
N LEU A 177 -3.11 15.02 15.35
CA LEU A 177 -2.20 13.92 15.62
C LEU A 177 -2.29 12.89 14.48
N ASP A 178 -1.20 12.67 13.75
CA ASP A 178 -1.07 11.64 12.72
C ASP A 178 -0.42 10.40 13.36
N VAL A 179 -1.25 9.43 13.75
CA VAL A 179 -0.83 8.20 14.43
C VAL A 179 -0.22 7.22 13.43
N ALA A 180 0.93 6.65 13.79
CA ALA A 180 1.76 5.81 12.94
C ALA A 180 2.16 6.53 11.64
N GLY A 181 2.47 7.82 11.75
CA GLY A 181 2.78 8.69 10.61
C GLY A 181 4.16 8.47 9.99
N ASN A 182 4.93 7.48 10.47
CA ASN A 182 6.22 7.03 9.95
C ASN A 182 7.20 8.19 9.74
N THR A 183 7.59 8.46 8.50
CA THR A 183 8.53 9.52 8.12
C THR A 183 7.91 10.92 8.05
N GLY A 184 6.65 11.10 8.47
CA GLY A 184 5.95 12.37 8.53
C GLY A 184 5.32 12.83 7.22
N LEU A 185 5.31 12.03 6.16
CA LEU A 185 4.70 12.39 4.88
C LEU A 185 3.22 12.76 5.04
N GLY A 186 2.47 12.01 5.85
CA GLY A 186 1.07 12.30 6.14
C GLY A 186 0.87 13.67 6.79
N ALA A 187 1.73 14.05 7.75
CA ALA A 187 1.68 15.36 8.38
C ALA A 187 2.01 16.49 7.38
N ILE A 188 3.02 16.29 6.52
CA ILE A 188 3.37 17.21 5.44
C ILE A 188 2.17 17.44 4.52
N LEU A 189 1.55 16.36 4.03
CA LEU A 189 0.38 16.43 3.16
C LEU A 189 -0.84 17.05 3.85
N THR A 190 -1.07 16.74 5.15
CA THR A 190 -2.10 17.40 5.94
C THR A 190 -1.92 18.92 5.93
N HIS A 191 -0.71 19.39 6.23
CA HIS A 191 -0.42 20.81 6.26
C HIS A 191 -0.58 21.46 4.88
N GLN A 192 -0.04 20.82 3.83
CA GLN A 192 -0.06 21.38 2.47
C GLN A 192 -1.47 21.39 1.86
N LEU A 193 -2.24 20.31 2.02
CA LEU A 193 -3.55 20.16 1.38
C LEU A 193 -4.66 20.89 2.13
N LYS A 194 -4.58 20.98 3.46
CA LYS A 194 -5.56 21.73 4.26
C LYS A 194 -5.25 23.20 4.35
N ASN A 195 -3.96 23.57 4.35
CA ASN A 195 -3.46 24.95 4.32
C ASN A 195 -4.28 25.92 5.22
N SER A 196 -4.68 25.46 6.39
CA SER A 196 -5.52 26.21 7.32
C SER A 196 -4.71 27.10 8.25
N PRO A 197 -5.11 28.36 8.48
CA PRO A 197 -4.41 29.23 9.44
C PRO A 197 -4.34 28.60 10.83
N GLY A 198 -3.14 28.58 11.42
CA GLY A 198 -2.91 28.07 12.77
C GLY A 198 -2.91 26.54 12.91
N LEU A 199 -3.03 25.79 11.80
CA LEU A 199 -2.95 24.33 11.80
C LEU A 199 -1.58 23.88 12.34
N ARG A 200 -1.60 22.92 13.28
CA ARG A 200 -0.44 22.21 13.79
C ARG A 200 -0.63 20.71 13.60
N VAL A 201 0.38 20.03 13.08
CA VAL A 201 0.31 18.58 12.87
C VAL A 201 1.45 17.92 13.61
N THR A 202 1.15 16.92 14.41
CA THR A 202 2.13 16.11 15.14
C THR A 202 2.11 14.70 14.57
N THR A 203 3.23 14.22 14.07
CA THR A 203 3.43 12.81 13.78
C THR A 203 3.74 12.07 15.08
N PHE A 204 3.02 10.99 15.34
CA PHE A 204 3.26 10.09 16.46
C PHE A 204 3.65 8.72 15.93
N ASP A 205 4.87 8.29 16.22
CA ASP A 205 5.41 7.00 15.80
C ASP A 205 6.51 6.55 16.76
N LEU A 206 7.07 5.35 16.52
CA LEU A 206 8.18 4.83 17.31
C LEU A 206 9.39 5.79 17.29
N PRO A 207 10.12 5.91 18.41
CA PRO A 207 11.19 6.92 18.56
C PRO A 207 12.28 6.89 17.48
N GLU A 208 12.56 5.71 16.91
CA GLU A 208 13.56 5.55 15.83
C GLU A 208 13.21 6.28 14.53
N LYS A 209 11.94 6.67 14.34
CA LYS A 209 11.48 7.43 13.17
C LYS A 209 11.74 8.93 13.29
N GLN A 210 12.08 9.42 14.48
CA GLN A 210 12.19 10.86 14.77
C GLN A 210 13.16 11.60 13.85
N GLN A 211 14.36 11.06 13.67
CA GLN A 211 15.40 11.76 12.90
C GLN A 211 14.96 11.97 11.45
N GLU A 212 14.49 10.91 10.79
CA GLU A 212 14.04 10.95 9.41
C GLU A 212 12.81 11.87 9.25
N CYS A 213 11.85 11.78 10.16
CA CYS A 213 10.65 12.61 10.15
C CYS A 213 10.99 14.11 10.26
N LEU A 214 11.83 14.50 11.21
CA LEU A 214 12.24 15.89 11.37
C LEU A 214 13.04 16.42 10.18
N GLU A 215 13.86 15.59 9.54
CA GLU A 215 14.58 15.98 8.33
C GLU A 215 13.61 16.20 7.15
N ASN A 216 12.62 15.35 7.00
CA ASN A 216 11.56 15.52 6.00
C ASN A 216 10.78 16.82 6.23
N PHE A 217 10.45 17.18 7.46
CA PHE A 217 9.79 18.45 7.75
C PHE A 217 10.62 19.66 7.34
N ARG A 218 11.95 19.65 7.56
CA ARG A 218 12.86 20.70 7.11
C ARG A 218 12.93 20.77 5.59
N THR A 219 13.10 19.63 4.94
CA THR A 219 13.21 19.53 3.48
C THR A 219 11.96 20.08 2.78
N HIS A 220 10.78 19.85 3.36
CA HIS A 220 9.51 20.33 2.81
C HIS A 220 9.10 21.72 3.33
N GLY A 221 9.93 22.38 4.15
CA GLY A 221 9.66 23.72 4.66
C GLY A 221 8.48 23.84 5.63
N VAL A 222 8.11 22.75 6.31
CA VAL A 222 6.95 22.67 7.22
C VAL A 222 7.34 22.53 8.70
N ALA A 223 8.61 22.61 9.05
CA ALA A 223 9.12 22.37 10.40
C ALA A 223 8.55 23.32 11.48
N GLU A 224 8.03 24.50 11.10
CA GLU A 224 7.36 25.40 12.04
C GLU A 224 5.90 24.96 12.36
N HIS A 225 5.32 24.09 11.55
CA HIS A 225 3.93 23.66 11.63
C HIS A 225 3.77 22.18 11.96
N CYS A 226 4.81 21.39 11.68
CA CYS A 226 4.82 19.94 11.90
C CYS A 226 5.86 19.57 12.97
N SER A 227 5.49 18.66 13.85
CA SER A 227 6.32 18.16 14.95
C SER A 227 6.27 16.64 15.05
N PHE A 228 7.13 16.05 15.87
CA PHE A 228 7.20 14.63 16.12
C PHE A 228 7.13 14.34 17.61
N ILE A 229 6.36 13.32 17.98
CA ILE A 229 6.37 12.72 19.32
C ILE A 229 6.67 11.23 19.15
N GLY A 230 7.70 10.74 19.87
CA GLY A 230 8.06 9.32 19.90
C GLY A 230 7.30 8.57 20.99
N GLY A 231 6.78 7.38 20.66
CA GLY A 231 6.12 6.50 21.63
C GLY A 231 5.49 5.27 20.98
N ASP A 232 5.00 4.37 21.82
CA ASP A 232 4.26 3.19 21.39
C ASP A 232 2.75 3.42 21.61
N VAL A 233 1.99 3.28 20.53
CA VAL A 233 0.52 3.44 20.54
C VAL A 233 -0.18 2.46 21.49
N PHE A 234 0.45 1.32 21.76
CA PHE A 234 -0.06 0.34 22.71
C PHE A 234 0.22 0.72 24.18
N GLU A 235 1.14 1.64 24.45
CA GLU A 235 1.42 2.15 25.78
C GLU A 235 0.58 3.41 26.07
N SER A 236 0.61 4.38 25.17
CA SER A 236 -0.14 5.62 25.33
C SER A 236 -0.28 6.37 24.00
N VAL A 237 -1.36 7.14 23.87
CA VAL A 237 -1.57 8.09 22.76
C VAL A 237 -1.44 9.51 23.32
N PRO A 238 -0.66 10.41 22.68
CA PRO A 238 -0.49 11.79 23.15
C PRO A 238 -1.81 12.57 23.16
N SER A 239 -2.11 13.19 24.29
CA SER A 239 -3.29 14.06 24.47
C SER A 239 -3.05 15.49 23.95
N GLY A 240 -4.08 16.32 24.00
CA GLY A 240 -3.99 17.73 23.65
C GLY A 240 -4.18 18.01 22.16
N HIS A 241 -4.73 17.09 21.41
CA HIS A 241 -5.08 17.22 19.99
C HIS A 241 -6.61 17.26 19.82
N ASP A 242 -7.05 17.96 18.78
CA ASP A 242 -8.47 18.12 18.46
C ASP A 242 -8.94 17.06 17.46
N ILE A 243 -8.00 16.59 16.61
CA ILE A 243 -8.24 15.59 15.56
C ILE A 243 -7.13 14.55 15.61
N VAL A 244 -7.50 13.29 15.52
CA VAL A 244 -6.59 12.16 15.32
C VAL A 244 -6.80 11.58 13.92
N LEU A 245 -5.70 11.38 13.18
CA LEU A 245 -5.69 10.67 11.90
C LEU A 245 -5.06 9.29 12.11
N ILE A 246 -5.66 8.26 11.55
CA ILE A 246 -5.12 6.89 11.52
C ILE A 246 -5.23 6.39 10.09
N LYS A 247 -4.09 6.20 9.42
CA LYS A 247 -4.06 5.86 7.99
C LYS A 247 -3.24 4.60 7.74
N HIS A 248 -3.81 3.60 7.06
CA HIS A 248 -3.14 2.34 6.70
C HIS A 248 -2.43 1.67 7.89
N PHE A 249 -3.07 1.66 9.03
CA PHE A 249 -2.48 1.18 10.27
C PHE A 249 -3.33 0.12 10.98
N LEU A 250 -4.66 0.32 11.08
CA LEU A 250 -5.53 -0.61 11.80
C LEU A 250 -5.62 -1.99 11.13
N ASP A 251 -5.42 -2.06 9.85
CA ASP A 251 -5.40 -3.31 9.07
C ASP A 251 -4.17 -4.20 9.33
N MET A 252 -3.19 -3.71 10.10
CA MET A 252 -2.04 -4.52 10.54
C MET A 252 -2.35 -5.43 11.75
N PHE A 253 -3.45 -5.19 12.46
CA PHE A 253 -3.71 -5.73 13.79
C PHE A 253 -4.97 -6.59 13.86
N ASP A 254 -5.01 -7.48 14.85
CA ASP A 254 -6.22 -8.20 15.18
C ASP A 254 -7.25 -7.30 15.91
N ARG A 255 -8.45 -7.84 16.12
CA ARG A 255 -9.55 -7.09 16.76
C ARG A 255 -9.18 -6.54 18.15
N GLU A 256 -8.50 -7.32 18.98
CA GLU A 256 -8.17 -6.93 20.35
C GLU A 256 -7.18 -5.76 20.35
N GLN A 257 -6.17 -5.84 19.49
CA GLN A 257 -5.18 -4.79 19.29
C GLN A 257 -5.82 -3.51 18.73
N VAL A 258 -6.71 -3.62 17.73
CA VAL A 258 -7.44 -2.46 17.18
C VAL A 258 -8.28 -1.78 18.26
N LEU A 259 -9.02 -2.54 19.06
CA LEU A 259 -9.81 -1.98 20.16
C LEU A 259 -8.93 -1.30 21.21
N ARG A 260 -7.74 -1.83 21.51
CA ARG A 260 -6.78 -1.21 22.42
C ARG A 260 -6.28 0.14 21.86
N ILE A 261 -5.92 0.21 20.57
CA ILE A 261 -5.51 1.44 19.89
C ILE A 261 -6.65 2.48 19.96
N LEU A 262 -7.86 2.12 19.53
CA LEU A 262 -9.00 3.03 19.50
C LEU A 262 -9.42 3.50 20.90
N THR A 263 -9.28 2.66 21.93
CA THR A 263 -9.49 3.03 23.34
C THR A 263 -8.46 4.07 23.78
N GLY A 264 -7.17 3.87 23.46
CA GLY A 264 -6.11 4.85 23.72
C GLY A 264 -6.37 6.19 23.02
N VAL A 265 -6.81 6.16 21.77
CA VAL A 265 -7.20 7.37 21.02
C VAL A 265 -8.39 8.06 21.68
N SER A 266 -9.41 7.30 22.11
CA SER A 266 -10.56 7.85 22.85
C SER A 266 -10.13 8.53 24.14
N GLN A 267 -9.24 7.92 24.91
CA GLN A 267 -8.72 8.49 26.16
C GLN A 267 -7.91 9.78 25.94
N ALA A 268 -7.19 9.87 24.81
CA ALA A 268 -6.36 11.04 24.48
C ALA A 268 -7.16 12.25 23.97
N LEU A 269 -8.33 12.02 23.39
CA LEU A 269 -9.21 13.07 22.87
C LEU A 269 -10.15 13.59 23.97
N GLU A 270 -10.47 14.88 23.95
CA GLU A 270 -11.59 15.44 24.70
C GLU A 270 -12.93 15.08 24.04
N VAL A 271 -14.04 15.18 24.80
CA VAL A 271 -15.39 15.03 24.24
C VAL A 271 -15.60 16.08 23.13
N GLY A 272 -16.08 15.65 21.97
CA GLY A 272 -16.17 16.46 20.77
C GLY A 272 -14.94 16.39 19.86
N GLY A 273 -13.82 15.83 20.33
CA GLY A 273 -12.64 15.55 19.50
C GLY A 273 -12.95 14.51 18.42
N GLN A 274 -12.23 14.57 17.31
CA GLN A 274 -12.51 13.79 16.11
C GLN A 274 -11.44 12.74 15.83
N VAL A 275 -11.83 11.61 15.30
CA VAL A 275 -10.93 10.64 14.66
C VAL A 275 -11.35 10.45 13.21
N ASN A 276 -10.36 10.50 12.30
CA ASN A 276 -10.54 10.18 10.89
C ASN A 276 -9.63 9.01 10.53
N ILE A 277 -10.21 7.96 10.00
CA ILE A 277 -9.53 6.70 9.68
C ILE A 277 -9.56 6.50 8.17
N LEU A 278 -8.41 6.16 7.59
CA LEU A 278 -8.25 5.70 6.23
C LEU A 278 -7.72 4.28 6.25
N VAL A 279 -8.47 3.33 5.71
CA VAL A 279 -8.12 1.91 5.72
C VAL A 279 -8.51 1.23 4.41
N PRO A 280 -7.80 0.16 4.01
CA PRO A 280 -8.33 -0.76 3.01
C PRO A 280 -9.55 -1.49 3.59
N VAL A 281 -10.58 -1.71 2.76
CA VAL A 281 -11.83 -2.31 3.21
C VAL A 281 -12.28 -3.45 2.30
N TYR A 282 -12.86 -4.49 2.90
CA TYR A 282 -13.61 -5.50 2.16
C TYR A 282 -15.04 -5.01 1.87
N PRO A 283 -15.64 -5.48 0.77
CA PRO A 283 -17.06 -5.25 0.53
C PRO A 283 -17.90 -5.89 1.65
N GLU A 284 -19.09 -5.35 1.91
CA GLU A 284 -20.01 -5.92 2.92
C GLU A 284 -20.40 -7.37 2.60
N GLU A 285 -20.51 -7.73 1.30
CA GLU A 285 -20.67 -9.10 0.84
C GLU A 285 -19.40 -9.59 0.17
N THR A 286 -18.66 -10.47 0.82
CA THR A 286 -17.38 -11.00 0.33
C THR A 286 -17.52 -12.26 -0.52
N ARG A 287 -18.61 -13.05 -0.33
CA ARG A 287 -18.83 -14.27 -1.10
C ARG A 287 -19.44 -13.93 -2.45
N GLY A 288 -18.78 -14.33 -3.52
CA GLY A 288 -19.18 -14.01 -4.89
C GLY A 288 -18.87 -12.57 -5.32
N ALA A 289 -18.16 -11.79 -4.50
CA ALA A 289 -17.70 -10.46 -4.87
C ALA A 289 -16.71 -10.54 -6.04
N THR A 290 -16.79 -9.55 -6.93
CA THR A 290 -15.82 -9.33 -8.02
C THR A 290 -14.78 -8.29 -7.64
N ASN A 291 -14.62 -8.00 -6.36
CA ASN A 291 -13.72 -7.01 -5.83
C ASN A 291 -12.28 -7.53 -5.90
N VAL A 292 -11.39 -6.70 -6.43
CA VAL A 292 -9.96 -7.00 -6.57
C VAL A 292 -9.24 -7.22 -5.24
N ASP A 293 -9.75 -6.68 -4.12
CA ASP A 293 -9.21 -6.93 -2.78
C ASP A 293 -9.26 -8.42 -2.41
N ILE A 294 -10.31 -9.12 -2.86
CA ILE A 294 -10.45 -10.56 -2.64
C ILE A 294 -9.44 -11.36 -3.47
N ASP A 295 -8.99 -10.83 -4.59
CA ASP A 295 -7.99 -11.49 -5.43
C ASP A 295 -6.59 -11.43 -4.81
N PHE A 296 -6.32 -10.46 -3.95
CA PHE A 296 -4.99 -10.19 -3.40
C PHE A 296 -4.88 -10.46 -1.90
N PHE A 297 -5.65 -9.77 -1.07
CA PHE A 297 -5.46 -9.72 0.38
C PHE A 297 -5.58 -11.06 1.11
N PRO A 298 -6.51 -11.98 0.78
CA PRO A 298 -6.58 -13.25 1.49
C PRO A 298 -5.28 -14.05 1.42
N ALA A 299 -4.65 -14.13 0.25
CA ALA A 299 -3.37 -14.81 0.09
C ALA A 299 -2.22 -14.03 0.74
N PHE A 300 -2.21 -12.70 0.60
CA PHE A 300 -1.20 -11.83 1.21
C PHE A 300 -1.21 -11.95 2.75
N PHE A 301 -2.34 -11.68 3.40
CA PHE A 301 -2.41 -11.72 4.85
C PHE A 301 -2.21 -13.13 5.42
N LEU A 302 -2.74 -14.16 4.76
CA LEU A 302 -2.50 -15.52 5.20
C LEU A 302 -1.03 -15.93 5.05
N GLY A 303 -0.39 -15.57 3.94
CA GLY A 303 1.00 -15.89 3.66
C GLY A 303 2.02 -15.07 4.45
N CYS A 304 1.71 -13.82 4.76
CA CYS A 304 2.66 -12.88 5.38
C CYS A 304 2.46 -12.67 6.87
N THR A 305 1.22 -12.87 7.38
CA THR A 305 0.88 -12.60 8.79
C THR A 305 0.08 -13.71 9.46
N MET A 306 -0.15 -14.83 8.77
CA MET A 306 -1.04 -15.91 9.22
C MET A 306 -2.47 -15.45 9.47
N GLY A 307 -2.94 -14.49 8.68
CA GLY A 307 -4.28 -13.91 8.82
C GLY A 307 -4.43 -12.97 10.02
N GLN A 308 -3.35 -12.58 10.67
CA GLN A 308 -3.38 -11.51 11.66
C GLN A 308 -3.54 -10.18 10.93
N GLY A 309 -4.56 -9.40 11.32
CA GLY A 309 -4.91 -8.17 10.61
C GLY A 309 -5.71 -8.44 9.32
N GLY A 310 -5.53 -7.55 8.37
CA GLY A 310 -6.23 -7.52 7.09
C GLY A 310 -7.40 -6.56 7.05
N PRO A 311 -7.84 -6.17 5.83
CA PRO A 311 -9.00 -5.31 5.65
C PRO A 311 -10.23 -5.90 6.34
N GLN A 312 -11.04 -5.03 6.91
CA GLN A 312 -12.33 -5.38 7.46
C GLN A 312 -13.45 -4.72 6.66
N LYS A 313 -14.68 -5.13 6.88
CA LYS A 313 -15.85 -4.42 6.36
C LYS A 313 -15.97 -3.05 7.03
N MET A 314 -16.53 -2.06 6.33
CA MET A 314 -16.81 -0.75 6.91
C MET A 314 -17.67 -0.85 8.18
N SER A 315 -18.70 -1.71 8.16
CA SER A 315 -19.57 -1.98 9.31
C SER A 315 -18.80 -2.52 10.52
N THR A 316 -17.72 -3.27 10.31
CA THR A 316 -16.87 -3.79 11.40
C THR A 316 -16.09 -2.65 12.07
N TYR A 317 -15.41 -1.80 11.28
CA TYR A 317 -14.69 -0.65 11.81
C TYR A 317 -15.64 0.33 12.54
N GLN A 318 -16.82 0.56 11.99
CA GLN A 318 -17.85 1.37 12.65
C GLN A 318 -18.20 0.80 14.03
N GLY A 319 -18.50 -0.49 14.11
CA GLY A 319 -18.83 -1.14 15.39
C GLY A 319 -17.68 -1.07 16.41
N TRP A 320 -16.42 -1.10 15.99
CA TRP A 320 -15.26 -0.94 16.86
C TRP A 320 -15.11 0.49 17.40
N LEU A 321 -15.35 1.50 16.55
CA LEU A 321 -15.37 2.89 16.97
C LEU A 321 -16.46 3.16 18.02
N GLU A 322 -17.67 2.64 17.79
CA GLU A 322 -18.82 2.76 18.71
C GLU A 322 -18.52 2.10 20.07
N GLN A 323 -17.86 0.94 20.08
CA GLN A 323 -17.41 0.27 21.31
C GLN A 323 -16.41 1.10 22.11
N CYS A 324 -15.61 1.97 21.44
CA CYS A 324 -14.61 2.83 22.06
C CYS A 324 -15.11 4.24 22.42
N GLY A 325 -16.43 4.49 22.41
CA GLY A 325 -17.03 5.76 22.83
C GLY A 325 -17.08 6.83 21.74
N PHE A 326 -17.01 6.43 20.48
CA PHE A 326 -17.17 7.33 19.33
C PHE A 326 -18.54 7.18 18.71
N THR A 327 -19.07 8.27 18.16
CA THR A 327 -20.21 8.25 17.24
C THR A 327 -19.70 8.49 15.82
N VAL A 328 -19.92 7.52 14.93
CA VAL A 328 -19.53 7.65 13.52
C VAL A 328 -20.43 8.68 12.84
N THR A 329 -19.81 9.72 12.29
CA THR A 329 -20.52 10.85 11.64
C THR A 329 -20.50 10.74 10.12
N ARG A 330 -19.53 10.00 9.56
CA ARG A 330 -19.41 9.79 8.12
C ARG A 330 -18.70 8.49 7.82
N THR A 331 -19.18 7.79 6.80
CA THR A 331 -18.47 6.70 6.12
C THR A 331 -18.45 6.97 4.62
N LEU A 332 -17.33 6.68 3.97
CA LEU A 332 -17.17 6.83 2.53
C LEU A 332 -16.26 5.71 2.03
N THR A 333 -16.64 5.06 0.95
CA THR A 333 -15.83 4.06 0.26
C THR A 333 -15.49 4.58 -1.14
N GLN A 334 -14.27 4.32 -1.62
CA GLN A 334 -13.92 4.65 -2.99
C GLN A 334 -14.83 3.89 -3.98
N GLU A 335 -15.28 4.60 -5.00
CA GLU A 335 -15.98 3.99 -6.11
C GLU A 335 -14.95 3.35 -7.07
N PRO A 336 -15.02 2.03 -7.34
CA PRO A 336 -14.06 1.36 -8.22
C PRO A 336 -13.84 2.05 -9.56
N ALA A 337 -14.89 2.63 -10.15
CA ALA A 337 -14.82 3.36 -11.41
C ALA A 337 -14.00 4.67 -11.33
N THR A 338 -13.75 5.20 -10.13
CA THR A 338 -12.97 6.43 -9.89
C THR A 338 -11.58 6.17 -9.36
N MET A 339 -11.23 4.90 -9.14
CA MET A 339 -9.91 4.53 -8.67
C MET A 339 -8.86 4.74 -9.77
N ALA A 340 -7.64 5.10 -9.38
CA ALA A 340 -6.55 5.21 -10.34
C ALA A 340 -6.28 3.87 -11.05
N PRO A 341 -5.87 3.89 -12.31
CA PRO A 341 -5.54 2.68 -13.04
C PRO A 341 -4.55 1.78 -12.27
N GLY A 342 -4.80 0.49 -12.25
CA GLY A 342 -3.96 -0.49 -11.56
C GLY A 342 -4.04 -0.46 -10.02
N THR A 343 -4.99 0.27 -9.44
CA THR A 343 -5.31 0.17 -8.01
C THR A 343 -6.21 -1.05 -7.80
N PHE A 344 -5.80 -1.97 -6.92
CA PHE A 344 -6.60 -3.14 -6.56
C PHE A 344 -6.93 -3.18 -5.06
N VAL A 345 -6.91 -2.04 -4.43
CA VAL A 345 -7.27 -1.87 -3.02
C VAL A 345 -8.33 -0.79 -2.92
N VAL A 346 -9.52 -1.17 -2.48
CA VAL A 346 -10.58 -0.22 -2.17
C VAL A 346 -10.34 0.36 -0.79
N HIS A 347 -10.33 1.69 -0.68
CA HIS A 347 -10.17 2.37 0.61
C HIS A 347 -11.50 2.90 1.13
N GLY A 348 -11.60 2.91 2.44
CA GLY A 348 -12.68 3.50 3.19
C GLY A 348 -12.22 4.63 4.10
N ILE A 349 -13.06 5.64 4.26
CA ILE A 349 -12.91 6.71 5.25
C ILE A 349 -14.01 6.55 6.28
N LEU A 350 -13.62 6.59 7.57
CA LEU A 350 -14.53 6.73 8.68
C LEU A 350 -14.17 8.01 9.44
N SER A 351 -15.14 8.91 9.61
CA SER A 351 -15.02 10.05 10.52
C SER A 351 -15.94 9.82 11.71
N ALA A 352 -15.42 10.01 12.90
CA ALA A 352 -16.17 9.82 14.12
C ALA A 352 -15.81 10.89 15.17
N THR A 353 -16.75 11.19 16.06
CA THR A 353 -16.59 12.16 17.13
C THR A 353 -16.68 11.44 18.46
N LYS A 354 -15.79 11.76 19.41
CA LYS A 354 -15.84 11.24 20.77
C LYS A 354 -17.08 11.79 21.49
N THR A 355 -17.90 10.91 22.05
CA THR A 355 -19.14 11.26 22.73
C THR A 355 -19.17 10.88 24.22
N SER A 356 -18.27 10.01 24.64
CA SER A 356 -18.19 9.58 26.05
C SER A 356 -16.76 9.21 26.48
#